data_6b053086c1a5fea8b201444eb67ce971
#
_entry.id   6b053086c1a5fea8b201444eb67ce971
#
_cell.length_a   1.000
_cell.length_b   1.000
_cell.length_c   1.000
_cell.angle_alpha   90.00
_cell.angle_beta   90.00
_cell.angle_gamma   90.00
#
_symmetry.space_group_name_H-M   'P 1'
#
loop_
_entity.id
_entity.type
_entity.pdbx_description
1 polymer ?
#
loop_
_entity_poly.entity_id
_entity_poly.type
_entity_poly.pdbx_seq_one_letter_code
_entity_poly.pdbx_strand_id
1 'polypeptide(L)'
;MKRFAAITLALIMALICVPVTAEKADREIEGNLAVFTTAEDFAAGKLENVVTDESIGNGAIVLKEGESEGTYISEVLGTAPFEYMVASWGADTPKGTWIEVSARAYVDMKKGWTEWLSWGKWSDSVKRGSVSGECDLAYISTDEFTISGKDGETASKIQLKVTLHANADGVSPTVRQLGVTYKNTLEGQYITPVYYGETVELPEKVLLDTPAYSQMVREQSIANSMCSATTICTMLNDRGEDTLPEEIALIDYDSDYDGFGNWAFSVAAAGSYGYDVYIQYADLDIVRQELAHGYSVGINVKYSSSSNGQYPYLENGAAGSTGGHLITITGYETIDGVDYFYSSDSAAGSDAGCLRRYRADQLDAAWSAKVAYIIHDKEENISACNPNRVECELVSAGENEYTLMANGEAVQIGKNFTSAKWKSDGCGIIAYYLEGEDVSEAPAPENVKTSDANHTFRYTVKGNENGNLAIKPTAILGGLKKPATMHIFVMANNGTTYTASLELVPEVTETPTPAPTEAPAESEAPAATAEPAPAEPAATEPEGGLSTGAIVGIIAAVIVAAAVIIIVSKKKK
;
A
#
# COMPACT_ATOMS: atom_id res chain seq x y z
N MET A 1 60.75 15.55 -53.31
CA MET A 1 59.70 16.39 -52.70
C MET A 1 58.28 15.91 -52.98
N LYS A 2 57.90 15.34 -54.14
CA LYS A 2 56.52 14.86 -54.39
C LYS A 2 56.08 13.58 -53.59
N ARG A 3 56.98 12.74 -53.09
CA ARG A 3 56.63 11.56 -52.32
C ARG A 3 56.45 11.83 -50.81
N PHE A 4 57.05 12.89 -50.26
CA PHE A 4 56.85 13.30 -48.88
C PHE A 4 55.50 14.01 -48.66
N ALA A 5 55.02 14.77 -49.66
CA ALA A 5 53.73 15.43 -49.58
C ALA A 5 52.54 14.45 -49.60
N ALA A 6 52.65 13.29 -50.27
CA ALA A 6 51.60 12.28 -50.32
C ALA A 6 51.47 11.48 -48.99
N ILE A 7 52.58 11.25 -48.28
CA ILE A 7 52.58 10.53 -46.97
C ILE A 7 52.02 11.48 -45.88
N THR A 8 52.35 12.76 -45.92
CA THR A 8 51.84 13.73 -44.92
C THR A 8 50.35 13.96 -45.09
N LEU A 9 49.82 13.98 -46.35
CA LEU A 9 48.40 14.11 -46.61
C LEU A 9 47.61 12.84 -46.20
N ALA A 10 48.18 11.65 -46.39
CA ALA A 10 47.56 10.40 -45.95
C ALA A 10 47.53 10.28 -44.39
N LEU A 11 48.58 10.76 -43.69
CA LEU A 11 48.58 10.79 -42.21
C LEU A 11 47.61 11.83 -41.65
N ILE A 12 47.41 12.96 -42.32
CA ILE A 12 46.41 14.00 -41.91
C ILE A 12 44.99 13.50 -42.15
N MET A 13 44.72 12.74 -43.22
CA MET A 13 43.40 12.12 -43.43
C MET A 13 43.12 10.93 -42.48
N ALA A 14 44.14 10.22 -42.02
CA ALA A 14 43.95 9.16 -41.04
C ALA A 14 43.69 9.68 -39.60
N LEU A 15 44.01 10.95 -39.30
CA LEU A 15 43.77 11.59 -38.01
C LEU A 15 42.40 12.28 -37.89
N ILE A 16 41.60 12.32 -38.97
CA ILE A 16 40.28 13.02 -39.00
C ILE A 16 39.11 12.01 -38.92
N CYS A 17 39.38 10.72 -38.98
CA CYS A 17 38.36 9.71 -38.67
C CYS A 17 38.41 9.31 -37.18
N VAL A 18 38.24 10.27 -36.28
CA VAL A 18 37.63 9.95 -34.98
C VAL A 18 36.18 9.67 -35.32
N PRO A 19 35.65 8.47 -35.06
CA PRO A 19 34.22 8.27 -35.15
C PRO A 19 33.60 9.27 -34.20
N VAL A 20 32.96 10.32 -34.71
CA VAL A 20 31.96 11.04 -33.93
C VAL A 20 30.89 9.99 -33.70
N THR A 21 30.94 9.36 -32.52
CA THR A 21 29.80 8.59 -32.04
C THR A 21 28.67 9.59 -32.05
N ALA A 22 27.72 9.43 -32.96
CA ALA A 22 26.51 10.22 -32.97
C ALA A 22 25.95 10.12 -31.55
N GLU A 23 25.75 11.25 -30.88
CA GLU A 23 25.10 11.29 -29.61
C GLU A 23 23.74 10.59 -29.81
N LYS A 24 23.45 9.56 -29.02
CA LYS A 24 22.19 8.82 -29.14
C LYS A 24 21.06 9.84 -28.98
N ALA A 25 20.10 9.84 -29.88
CA ALA A 25 18.93 10.72 -29.77
C ALA A 25 18.15 10.36 -28.47
N ASP A 26 17.58 11.39 -27.86
CA ASP A 26 16.69 11.19 -26.70
C ASP A 26 15.50 10.30 -27.10
N ARG A 27 15.02 9.47 -26.18
CA ARG A 27 13.75 8.75 -26.33
C ARG A 27 12.63 9.71 -25.98
N GLU A 28 11.86 10.14 -26.99
CA GLU A 28 10.71 11.01 -26.77
C GLU A 28 9.55 10.24 -26.09
N ILE A 29 8.97 10.84 -25.06
CA ILE A 29 7.87 10.26 -24.31
C ILE A 29 6.54 10.88 -24.74
N GLU A 30 5.60 10.04 -25.14
CA GLU A 30 4.23 10.43 -25.36
C GLU A 30 3.46 10.52 -24.03
N GLY A 31 2.69 11.60 -23.84
CA GLY A 31 1.98 11.85 -22.59
C GLY A 31 2.91 12.19 -21.43
N ASN A 32 2.77 11.51 -20.31
CA ASN A 32 3.43 11.87 -19.06
C ASN A 32 3.98 10.67 -18.27
N LEU A 33 4.16 9.52 -18.91
CA LEU A 33 4.63 8.29 -18.29
C LEU A 33 5.65 7.59 -19.18
N ALA A 34 6.76 7.16 -18.61
CA ALA A 34 7.68 6.21 -19.21
C ALA A 34 7.83 5.00 -18.32
N VAL A 35 7.74 3.79 -18.89
CA VAL A 35 7.94 2.52 -18.19
C VAL A 35 8.98 1.70 -18.94
N PHE A 36 9.84 1.03 -18.20
CA PHE A 36 10.87 0.09 -18.66
C PHE A 36 10.55 -1.26 -18.05
N THR A 37 10.21 -2.24 -18.89
CA THR A 37 9.74 -3.57 -18.45
C THR A 37 10.43 -4.71 -19.20
N THR A 38 11.21 -4.40 -20.25
CA THR A 38 11.83 -5.43 -21.08
C THR A 38 13.35 -5.39 -21.03
N ALA A 39 13.99 -6.51 -21.33
CA ALA A 39 15.43 -6.55 -21.47
C ALA A 39 15.96 -5.55 -22.53
N GLU A 40 15.19 -5.28 -23.59
CA GLU A 40 15.53 -4.31 -24.63
C GLU A 40 15.50 -2.88 -24.09
N ASP A 41 14.47 -2.52 -23.29
CA ASP A 41 14.40 -1.22 -22.62
C ASP A 41 15.64 -0.98 -21.75
N PHE A 42 16.02 -1.97 -20.95
CA PHE A 42 17.20 -1.86 -20.08
C PHE A 42 18.51 -1.86 -20.88
N ALA A 43 18.63 -2.65 -21.94
CA ALA A 43 19.82 -2.68 -22.79
C ALA A 43 20.07 -1.36 -23.51
N ALA A 44 19.05 -0.53 -23.69
CA ALA A 44 19.16 0.81 -24.27
C ALA A 44 19.93 1.79 -23.36
N GLY A 45 19.97 1.53 -22.06
CA GLY A 45 20.68 2.34 -21.06
C GLY A 45 22.14 1.94 -20.87
N LYS A 46 22.75 2.47 -19.81
CA LYS A 46 24.13 2.15 -19.41
C LYS A 46 24.12 1.15 -18.25
N LEU A 47 24.82 0.03 -18.45
CA LEU A 47 24.96 -1.06 -17.51
C LEU A 47 26.38 -1.09 -16.93
N GLU A 48 26.54 -0.78 -15.63
CA GLU A 48 27.80 -0.86 -14.88
C GLU A 48 27.67 -1.91 -13.78
N ASN A 49 28.42 -3.02 -13.89
CA ASN A 49 28.37 -4.20 -13.00
C ASN A 49 26.97 -4.85 -12.87
N VAL A 50 26.08 -4.55 -13.78
CA VAL A 50 24.78 -5.21 -13.92
C VAL A 50 24.64 -5.78 -15.34
N VAL A 51 23.74 -6.74 -15.50
CA VAL A 51 23.35 -7.32 -16.79
C VAL A 51 21.84 -7.43 -16.87
N THR A 52 21.32 -7.53 -18.09
CA THR A 52 19.93 -7.93 -18.33
C THR A 52 19.82 -9.46 -18.25
N ASP A 53 18.72 -9.95 -17.67
CA ASP A 53 18.35 -11.36 -17.61
C ASP A 53 16.97 -11.55 -18.21
N GLU A 54 16.92 -12.15 -19.41
CA GLU A 54 15.69 -12.43 -20.16
C GLU A 54 14.89 -13.62 -19.60
N SER A 55 15.43 -14.36 -18.65
CA SER A 55 14.74 -15.50 -18.03
C SER A 55 13.79 -15.08 -16.89
N ILE A 56 13.82 -13.81 -16.48
CA ILE A 56 13.03 -13.25 -15.38
C ILE A 56 11.98 -12.30 -15.96
N GLY A 57 10.70 -12.68 -15.87
CA GLY A 57 9.60 -11.89 -16.40
C GLY A 57 9.78 -11.57 -17.89
N ASN A 58 9.55 -10.32 -18.26
CA ASN A 58 9.81 -9.79 -19.61
C ASN A 58 11.27 -9.35 -19.82
N GLY A 59 12.11 -9.50 -18.80
CA GLY A 59 13.49 -9.09 -18.70
C GLY A 59 13.72 -8.28 -17.43
N ALA A 60 14.89 -8.42 -16.86
CA ALA A 60 15.23 -7.76 -15.60
C ALA A 60 16.69 -7.31 -15.58
N ILE A 61 17.04 -6.48 -14.60
CA ILE A 61 18.42 -6.14 -14.29
C ILE A 61 18.82 -6.90 -13.02
N VAL A 62 19.98 -7.54 -13.09
CA VAL A 62 20.64 -8.21 -11.96
C VAL A 62 22.12 -7.83 -11.91
N LEU A 63 22.77 -8.03 -10.76
CA LEU A 63 24.20 -7.84 -10.64
C LEU A 63 24.96 -8.88 -11.51
N LYS A 64 26.09 -8.50 -12.08
CA LYS A 64 27.04 -9.46 -12.66
C LYS A 64 27.56 -10.40 -11.58
N GLU A 65 27.85 -11.62 -11.97
CA GLU A 65 28.41 -12.62 -11.08
C GLU A 65 29.67 -12.09 -10.37
N GLY A 66 29.66 -12.17 -9.03
CA GLY A 66 30.76 -11.73 -8.17
C GLY A 66 30.77 -10.25 -7.79
N GLU A 67 29.87 -9.45 -8.35
CA GLU A 67 29.75 -8.04 -7.98
C GLU A 67 28.83 -7.86 -6.76
N SER A 68 29.22 -6.99 -5.85
CA SER A 68 28.42 -6.64 -4.67
C SER A 68 27.55 -5.41 -4.87
N GLU A 69 27.86 -4.60 -5.89
CA GLU A 69 27.16 -3.38 -6.26
C GLU A 69 27.24 -3.17 -7.77
N GLY A 70 26.15 -2.67 -8.34
CA GLY A 70 26.11 -2.33 -9.75
C GLY A 70 25.03 -1.28 -10.02
N THR A 71 25.17 -0.59 -11.14
CA THR A 71 24.31 0.57 -11.47
C THR A 71 23.79 0.46 -12.89
N TYR A 72 22.51 0.73 -13.05
CA TYR A 72 21.85 1.01 -14.31
C TYR A 72 21.53 2.50 -14.41
N ILE A 73 21.77 3.10 -15.58
CA ILE A 73 21.33 4.46 -15.90
C ILE A 73 20.55 4.41 -17.22
N SER A 74 19.32 4.90 -17.22
CA SER A 74 18.47 4.91 -18.42
C SER A 74 19.06 5.78 -19.52
N GLU A 75 18.64 5.56 -20.75
CA GLU A 75 18.79 6.58 -21.79
C GLU A 75 18.12 7.90 -21.37
N VAL A 76 18.41 8.97 -22.07
CA VAL A 76 17.76 10.27 -21.83
C VAL A 76 16.34 10.20 -22.37
N LEU A 77 15.37 10.55 -21.54
CA LEU A 77 13.97 10.67 -21.88
C LEU A 77 13.68 12.14 -22.20
N GLY A 78 13.27 12.44 -23.43
CA GLY A 78 12.72 13.73 -23.86
C GLY A 78 11.26 13.83 -23.44
N THR A 79 10.87 14.93 -22.79
CA THR A 79 9.53 15.11 -22.22
C THR A 79 8.94 16.46 -22.61
N ALA A 80 7.62 16.61 -22.49
CA ALA A 80 7.02 17.92 -22.38
C ALA A 80 7.57 18.64 -21.14
N PRO A 81 7.58 19.99 -21.09
CA PRO A 81 8.04 20.74 -19.93
C PRO A 81 7.28 20.34 -18.65
N PHE A 82 8.00 20.06 -17.55
CA PHE A 82 7.41 19.60 -16.30
C PHE A 82 8.06 20.25 -15.06
N GLU A 83 7.33 20.22 -13.94
CA GLU A 83 7.79 20.71 -12.63
C GLU A 83 7.96 19.58 -11.62
N TYR A 84 7.16 18.52 -11.71
CA TYR A 84 7.08 17.42 -10.74
C TYR A 84 7.25 16.08 -11.42
N MET A 85 7.94 15.16 -10.75
CA MET A 85 8.00 13.77 -11.17
C MET A 85 8.03 12.82 -9.97
N VAL A 86 7.52 11.59 -10.18
CA VAL A 86 7.58 10.48 -9.23
C VAL A 86 8.07 9.24 -9.96
N ALA A 87 9.04 8.54 -9.36
CA ALA A 87 9.47 7.23 -9.86
C ALA A 87 8.66 6.10 -9.22
N SER A 88 8.63 4.97 -9.91
CA SER A 88 8.08 3.71 -9.42
C SER A 88 8.95 2.54 -9.87
N TRP A 89 8.87 1.40 -9.18
CA TRP A 89 9.66 0.22 -9.53
C TRP A 89 8.98 -1.06 -9.07
N GLY A 90 9.21 -2.13 -9.84
CA GLY A 90 8.98 -3.52 -9.47
C GLY A 90 10.32 -4.21 -9.25
N ALA A 91 10.56 -4.71 -8.05
CA ALA A 91 11.84 -5.33 -7.71
C ALA A 91 11.66 -6.45 -6.69
N ASP A 92 12.46 -7.50 -6.84
CA ASP A 92 12.61 -8.53 -5.84
C ASP A 92 13.89 -8.27 -5.05
N THR A 93 13.76 -8.17 -3.74
CA THR A 93 14.89 -7.89 -2.85
C THR A 93 15.07 -9.01 -1.83
N PRO A 94 15.64 -10.18 -2.25
CA PRO A 94 15.89 -11.29 -1.36
C PRO A 94 16.60 -10.85 -0.08
N LYS A 95 16.42 -11.60 0.99
CA LYS A 95 16.88 -11.24 2.34
C LYS A 95 18.26 -10.60 2.36
N GLY A 96 18.34 -9.38 2.84
CA GLY A 96 19.57 -8.60 2.98
C GLY A 96 20.00 -7.82 1.75
N THR A 97 19.31 -7.96 0.61
CA THR A 97 19.54 -7.14 -0.60
C THR A 97 18.71 -5.88 -0.58
N TRP A 98 19.07 -4.89 -1.37
CA TRP A 98 18.33 -3.66 -1.52
C TRP A 98 18.69 -2.91 -2.79
N ILE A 99 17.86 -1.97 -3.17
CA ILE A 99 18.09 -1.06 -4.31
C ILE A 99 17.94 0.39 -3.88
N GLU A 100 18.50 1.29 -4.70
CA GLU A 100 18.32 2.73 -4.60
C GLU A 100 17.94 3.30 -5.96
N VAL A 101 16.77 3.91 -6.06
CA VAL A 101 16.29 4.57 -7.27
C VAL A 101 16.52 6.07 -7.16
N SER A 102 17.10 6.66 -8.20
CA SER A 102 17.40 8.09 -8.29
C SER A 102 17.00 8.63 -9.66
N ALA A 103 16.80 9.93 -9.75
CA ALA A 103 16.61 10.62 -11.02
C ALA A 103 17.40 11.92 -11.06
N ARG A 104 17.58 12.42 -12.30
CA ARG A 104 17.99 13.79 -12.57
C ARG A 104 17.16 14.37 -13.71
N ALA A 105 17.02 15.68 -13.72
CA ALA A 105 16.24 16.42 -14.72
C ALA A 105 17.09 17.49 -15.40
N TYR A 106 16.84 17.76 -16.68
CA TYR A 106 17.48 18.86 -17.40
C TYR A 106 16.57 20.08 -17.35
N VAL A 107 17.05 21.14 -16.70
CA VAL A 107 16.32 22.40 -16.52
C VAL A 107 16.66 23.35 -17.67
N ASP A 108 15.67 23.67 -18.50
CA ASP A 108 15.88 24.36 -19.77
C ASP A 108 16.41 25.78 -19.59
N MET A 109 15.84 26.55 -18.69
CA MET A 109 16.27 27.94 -18.44
C MET A 109 17.70 28.03 -17.91
N LYS A 110 18.16 27.03 -17.18
CA LYS A 110 19.53 26.95 -16.66
C LYS A 110 20.49 26.23 -17.59
N LYS A 111 19.97 25.56 -18.64
CA LYS A 111 20.73 24.71 -19.57
C LYS A 111 21.64 23.71 -18.87
N GLY A 112 21.11 23.05 -17.84
CA GLY A 112 21.89 22.13 -17.02
C GLY A 112 21.05 21.02 -16.38
N TRP A 113 21.75 19.91 -16.13
CA TRP A 113 21.21 18.82 -15.34
C TRP A 113 21.21 19.17 -13.85
N THR A 114 20.19 18.73 -13.14
CA THR A 114 20.23 18.66 -11.68
C THR A 114 21.30 17.64 -11.23
N GLU A 115 21.66 17.67 -9.98
CA GLU A 115 22.30 16.51 -9.34
C GLU A 115 21.34 15.32 -9.34
N TRP A 116 21.88 14.12 -9.09
CA TRP A 116 21.08 12.92 -8.85
C TRP A 116 20.45 13.04 -7.47
N LEU A 117 19.11 13.01 -7.43
CA LEU A 117 18.35 12.95 -6.18
C LEU A 117 17.69 11.57 -6.08
N SER A 118 17.75 11.00 -4.88
CA SER A 118 17.35 9.62 -4.60
C SER A 118 16.02 9.58 -3.87
N TRP A 119 15.19 8.59 -4.19
CA TRP A 119 14.03 8.22 -3.36
C TRP A 119 14.42 7.44 -2.09
N GLY A 120 15.70 7.13 -1.92
CA GLY A 120 16.21 6.42 -0.77
C GLY A 120 16.34 4.91 -0.98
N LYS A 121 16.49 4.21 0.12
CA LYS A 121 16.73 2.77 0.15
C LYS A 121 15.41 2.01 0.13
N TRP A 122 15.25 1.12 -0.85
CA TRP A 122 14.13 0.18 -0.93
C TRP A 122 14.57 -1.27 -0.70
N SER A 123 13.79 -1.99 0.08
CA SER A 123 13.81 -3.45 0.23
C SER A 123 12.51 -3.91 0.89
N ASP A 124 11.98 -5.05 0.51
CA ASP A 124 10.87 -5.71 1.20
C ASP A 124 11.32 -6.45 2.48
N SER A 125 12.62 -6.78 2.58
CA SER A 125 13.18 -7.67 3.60
C SER A 125 14.17 -7.01 4.58
N VAL A 126 14.56 -5.75 4.36
CA VAL A 126 15.43 -4.99 5.28
C VAL A 126 14.85 -3.61 5.53
N LYS A 127 15.38 -2.92 6.53
CA LYS A 127 14.99 -1.56 6.83
C LYS A 127 15.13 -0.66 5.58
N ARG A 128 14.07 -0.01 5.21
CA ARG A 128 13.95 0.96 4.11
C ARG A 128 13.73 2.37 4.65
N GLY A 129 13.99 3.36 3.83
CA GLY A 129 13.75 4.75 4.20
C GLY A 129 14.00 5.68 3.02
N SER A 130 13.08 6.63 2.84
CA SER A 130 13.24 7.72 1.90
C SER A 130 14.31 8.71 2.37
N VAL A 131 14.76 9.55 1.47
CA VAL A 131 15.67 10.64 1.79
C VAL A 131 15.09 11.96 1.27
N SER A 132 15.24 13.02 2.05
CA SER A 132 15.04 14.37 1.54
C SER A 132 16.37 14.88 1.03
N GLY A 133 16.39 15.34 -0.21
CA GLY A 133 17.59 15.87 -0.86
C GLY A 133 17.29 17.17 -1.60
N GLU A 134 18.26 18.05 -1.72
CA GLU A 134 18.14 19.29 -2.48
C GLU A 134 19.44 19.62 -3.23
N CYS A 135 19.31 20.27 -4.35
CA CYS A 135 20.38 20.91 -5.08
C CYS A 135 19.91 22.28 -5.59
N ASP A 136 20.76 23.01 -6.30
CA ASP A 136 20.42 24.36 -6.78
C ASP A 136 19.17 24.41 -7.68
N LEU A 137 18.84 23.29 -8.36
CA LEU A 137 17.83 23.24 -9.43
C LEU A 137 16.59 22.40 -9.05
N ALA A 138 16.68 21.59 -8.02
CA ALA A 138 15.61 20.68 -7.64
C ALA A 138 15.72 20.23 -6.18
N TYR A 139 14.61 19.70 -5.66
CA TYR A 139 14.59 18.97 -4.40
C TYR A 139 13.69 17.74 -4.49
N ILE A 140 13.91 16.78 -3.62
CA ILE A 140 13.02 15.65 -3.38
C ILE A 140 12.58 15.66 -1.93
N SER A 141 11.30 15.44 -1.70
CA SER A 141 10.72 15.33 -0.37
C SER A 141 9.85 14.08 -0.34
N THR A 142 10.30 13.07 0.37
CA THR A 142 9.66 11.74 0.49
C THR A 142 9.50 11.06 -0.87
N ASP A 143 8.50 11.43 -1.65
CA ASP A 143 8.08 10.72 -2.87
C ASP A 143 8.03 11.59 -4.14
N GLU A 144 8.03 12.91 -4.01
CA GLU A 144 7.93 13.82 -5.16
C GLU A 144 9.22 14.61 -5.41
N PHE A 145 9.78 14.44 -6.60
CA PHE A 145 10.89 15.25 -7.10
C PHE A 145 10.32 16.52 -7.72
N THR A 146 10.80 17.68 -7.27
CA THR A 146 10.28 19.00 -7.67
C THR A 146 11.39 19.85 -8.25
N ILE A 147 11.16 20.51 -9.39
CA ILE A 147 12.05 21.51 -9.95
C ILE A 147 11.97 22.79 -9.11
N SER A 148 13.11 23.27 -8.63
CA SER A 148 13.20 24.46 -7.78
C SER A 148 13.11 25.74 -8.62
N GLY A 149 11.90 26.10 -9.02
CA GLY A 149 11.71 27.30 -9.84
C GLY A 149 11.10 28.46 -9.04
N LYS A 150 11.83 29.58 -8.88
CA LYS A 150 11.23 30.83 -8.39
C LYS A 150 10.43 31.57 -9.48
N ASP A 151 10.68 31.24 -10.74
CA ASP A 151 10.19 31.97 -11.91
C ASP A 151 9.47 31.07 -12.94
N GLY A 152 8.87 29.95 -12.51
CA GLY A 152 8.22 29.00 -13.41
C GLY A 152 9.20 28.17 -14.23
N GLU A 153 10.32 27.80 -13.64
CA GLU A 153 11.33 26.95 -14.28
C GLU A 153 10.79 25.54 -14.44
N THR A 154 11.02 24.94 -15.61
CA THR A 154 10.63 23.57 -15.95
C THR A 154 11.83 22.79 -16.45
N ALA A 155 11.74 21.47 -16.37
CA ALA A 155 12.66 20.55 -17.03
C ALA A 155 11.99 19.92 -18.24
N SER A 156 12.80 19.48 -19.23
CA SER A 156 12.32 18.83 -20.46
C SER A 156 12.98 17.48 -20.72
N LYS A 157 13.87 17.00 -19.82
CA LYS A 157 14.50 15.69 -19.95
C LYS A 157 14.64 15.04 -18.57
N ILE A 158 14.55 13.71 -18.57
CA ILE A 158 14.72 12.86 -17.37
C ILE A 158 15.77 11.79 -17.67
N GLN A 159 16.55 11.43 -16.66
CA GLN A 159 17.25 10.15 -16.58
C GLN A 159 16.97 9.49 -15.26
N LEU A 160 16.71 8.20 -15.30
CA LEU A 160 16.60 7.34 -14.12
C LEU A 160 17.93 6.63 -13.88
N LYS A 161 18.20 6.34 -12.61
CA LYS A 161 19.32 5.51 -12.18
C LYS A 161 18.83 4.56 -11.10
N VAL A 162 19.21 3.28 -11.17
CA VAL A 162 19.03 2.33 -10.08
C VAL A 162 20.37 1.70 -9.73
N THR A 163 20.67 1.66 -8.43
CA THR A 163 21.84 0.97 -7.89
C THR A 163 21.36 -0.26 -7.12
N LEU A 164 21.95 -1.42 -7.45
CA LEU A 164 21.65 -2.72 -6.86
C LEU A 164 22.74 -3.07 -5.86
N HIS A 165 22.34 -3.60 -4.70
CA HIS A 165 23.27 -4.01 -3.64
C HIS A 165 23.01 -5.45 -3.23
N ALA A 166 24.02 -6.33 -3.41
CA ALA A 166 23.98 -7.71 -2.95
C ALA A 166 23.99 -7.81 -1.42
N ASN A 167 23.52 -8.94 -0.91
CA ASN A 167 23.73 -9.30 0.50
C ASN A 167 25.14 -9.88 0.75
N ALA A 168 25.42 -10.23 2.00
CA ALA A 168 26.73 -10.79 2.38
C ALA A 168 27.08 -12.14 1.70
N ASP A 169 26.08 -12.86 1.22
CA ASP A 169 26.23 -14.14 0.52
C ASP A 169 26.36 -13.97 -1.00
N GLY A 170 26.38 -12.72 -1.50
CA GLY A 170 26.50 -12.41 -2.92
C GLY A 170 25.19 -12.59 -3.72
N VAL A 171 24.04 -12.69 -3.04
CA VAL A 171 22.72 -12.74 -3.71
C VAL A 171 22.39 -11.36 -4.25
N SER A 172 21.99 -11.28 -5.52
CA SER A 172 21.56 -10.04 -6.18
C SER A 172 20.09 -9.74 -5.90
N PRO A 173 19.69 -8.47 -5.72
CA PRO A 173 18.33 -8.06 -5.99
C PRO A 173 18.06 -8.10 -7.51
N THR A 174 16.78 -8.13 -7.88
CA THR A 174 16.32 -8.09 -9.27
C THR A 174 15.45 -6.88 -9.47
N VAL A 175 15.67 -6.09 -10.54
CA VAL A 175 14.80 -4.98 -10.93
C VAL A 175 14.11 -5.37 -12.24
N ARG A 176 12.80 -5.63 -12.17
CA ARG A 176 11.97 -6.03 -13.30
C ARG A 176 11.34 -4.84 -14.01
N GLN A 177 11.10 -3.77 -13.27
CA GLN A 177 10.41 -2.60 -13.79
C GLN A 177 10.97 -1.30 -13.19
N LEU A 178 11.06 -0.28 -14.03
CA LEU A 178 11.27 1.12 -13.63
C LEU A 178 10.25 1.98 -14.35
N GLY A 179 9.64 2.91 -13.63
CA GLY A 179 8.71 3.88 -14.19
C GLY A 179 9.03 5.29 -13.72
N VAL A 180 8.63 6.29 -14.50
CA VAL A 180 8.60 7.68 -14.07
C VAL A 180 7.41 8.38 -14.71
N THR A 181 6.64 9.06 -13.89
CA THR A 181 5.57 9.96 -14.31
C THR A 181 5.92 11.40 -13.97
N TYR A 182 5.43 12.35 -14.77
CA TYR A 182 5.72 13.77 -14.58
C TYR A 182 4.50 14.62 -14.91
N LYS A 183 4.42 15.81 -14.30
CA LYS A 183 3.32 16.77 -14.53
C LYS A 183 3.81 18.20 -14.55
N ASN A 184 3.00 19.07 -15.18
CA ASN A 184 3.17 20.51 -15.14
C ASN A 184 1.87 21.15 -14.63
N THR A 185 1.97 22.03 -13.64
CA THR A 185 0.84 22.74 -13.02
C THR A 185 0.74 24.20 -13.44
N LEU A 186 1.69 24.68 -14.24
CA LEU A 186 1.68 26.04 -14.77
C LEU A 186 0.54 26.24 -15.76
N GLU A 187 -0.11 27.38 -15.69
CA GLU A 187 -1.23 27.71 -16.54
C GLU A 187 -0.86 27.63 -18.04
N GLY A 188 -1.64 26.88 -18.81
CA GLY A 188 -1.42 26.65 -20.23
C GLY A 188 -0.31 25.65 -20.57
N GLN A 189 0.28 24.98 -19.57
CA GLN A 189 1.35 23.99 -19.75
C GLN A 189 0.98 22.61 -19.16
N TYR A 190 -0.30 22.35 -18.89
CA TYR A 190 -0.75 21.05 -18.40
C TYR A 190 -0.43 19.94 -19.40
N ILE A 191 0.11 18.84 -18.91
CA ILE A 191 0.39 17.66 -19.71
C ILE A 191 -0.84 16.75 -19.61
N THR A 192 -1.41 16.42 -20.77
CA THR A 192 -2.51 15.44 -20.82
C THR A 192 -1.93 14.06 -20.60
N PRO A 193 -2.39 13.29 -19.60
CA PRO A 193 -1.97 11.92 -19.42
C PRO A 193 -2.42 11.05 -20.60
N VAL A 194 -1.61 10.05 -20.94
CA VAL A 194 -1.93 9.06 -21.98
C VAL A 194 -1.99 7.69 -21.31
N TYR A 195 -3.01 6.90 -21.64
CA TYR A 195 -3.14 5.56 -21.13
C TYR A 195 -1.97 4.68 -21.57
N TYR A 196 -1.37 3.97 -20.62
CA TYR A 196 -0.26 3.06 -20.91
C TYR A 196 -0.81 1.68 -21.27
N GLY A 197 -0.93 1.43 -22.57
CA GLY A 197 -1.47 0.21 -23.13
C GLY A 197 -2.48 0.46 -24.25
N GLU A 198 -3.19 -0.57 -24.64
CA GLU A 198 -4.25 -0.48 -25.65
C GLU A 198 -5.54 0.03 -24.99
N THR A 199 -6.13 1.09 -25.55
CA THR A 199 -7.42 1.60 -25.08
C THR A 199 -8.56 0.71 -25.55
N VAL A 200 -9.61 0.59 -24.72
CA VAL A 200 -10.85 -0.10 -25.07
C VAL A 200 -12.03 0.87 -25.16
N GLU A 201 -13.09 0.46 -25.86
CA GLU A 201 -14.37 1.18 -25.82
C GLU A 201 -14.93 1.12 -24.38
N LEU A 202 -15.21 2.30 -23.81
CA LEU A 202 -15.67 2.40 -22.44
C LEU A 202 -17.13 1.97 -22.30
N PRO A 203 -17.45 0.96 -21.49
CA PRO A 203 -18.83 0.63 -21.13
C PRO A 203 -19.52 1.79 -20.38
N GLU A 204 -20.83 1.89 -20.40
CA GLU A 204 -21.60 2.87 -19.61
C GLU A 204 -21.43 2.65 -18.09
N LYS A 205 -21.10 1.42 -17.71
CA LYS A 205 -20.92 1.01 -16.32
C LYS A 205 -19.87 -0.07 -16.19
N VAL A 206 -19.00 0.11 -15.22
CA VAL A 206 -18.08 -0.92 -14.70
C VAL A 206 -18.22 -0.94 -13.19
N LEU A 207 -18.29 -2.12 -12.59
CA LEU A 207 -18.25 -2.31 -11.14
C LEU A 207 -17.51 -3.62 -10.85
N LEU A 208 -16.33 -3.51 -10.27
CA LEU A 208 -15.51 -4.64 -9.87
C LEU A 208 -15.98 -5.18 -8.51
N ASP A 209 -15.89 -6.48 -8.31
CA ASP A 209 -16.16 -7.15 -7.04
C ASP A 209 -14.90 -7.11 -6.15
N THR A 210 -14.49 -5.92 -5.81
CA THR A 210 -13.25 -5.66 -5.09
C THR A 210 -13.49 -5.78 -3.58
N PRO A 211 -12.62 -6.48 -2.83
CA PRO A 211 -12.77 -6.57 -1.37
C PRO A 211 -12.65 -5.20 -0.72
N ALA A 212 -13.31 -5.04 0.42
CA ALA A 212 -13.33 -3.78 1.17
C ALA A 212 -12.72 -3.98 2.56
N TYR A 213 -11.76 -3.12 2.90
CA TYR A 213 -11.09 -3.14 4.19
C TYR A 213 -11.11 -1.76 4.84
N SER A 214 -11.70 -1.69 6.04
CA SER A 214 -11.63 -0.49 6.88
C SER A 214 -10.33 -0.51 7.68
N GLN A 215 -9.46 0.48 7.45
CA GLN A 215 -8.28 0.65 8.30
C GLN A 215 -8.64 0.96 9.75
N MET A 216 -9.83 1.52 10.00
CA MET A 216 -10.25 1.98 11.32
C MET A 216 -10.59 0.85 12.30
N VAL A 217 -10.87 -0.34 11.80
CA VAL A 217 -11.13 -1.53 12.64
C VAL A 217 -9.92 -2.47 12.72
N ARG A 218 -8.80 -2.11 12.08
CA ARG A 218 -7.55 -2.87 12.06
C ARG A 218 -6.68 -2.57 13.30
N GLU A 219 -5.39 -2.92 13.25
CA GLU A 219 -4.45 -2.68 14.35
C GLU A 219 -4.39 -1.20 14.72
N GLN A 220 -4.85 -0.86 15.91
CA GLN A 220 -5.13 0.52 16.31
C GLN A 220 -3.88 1.39 16.48
N SER A 221 -2.70 0.78 16.64
CA SER A 221 -1.45 1.54 16.75
C SER A 221 -1.04 2.21 15.44
N ILE A 222 -1.54 1.70 14.30
CA ILE A 222 -1.23 2.18 12.95
C ILE A 222 -2.48 2.54 12.12
N ALA A 223 -3.68 2.21 12.60
CA ALA A 223 -4.94 2.38 11.88
C ALA A 223 -5.10 3.77 11.24
N ASN A 224 -4.72 4.84 11.92
CA ASN A 224 -4.87 6.21 11.43
C ASN A 224 -3.88 6.62 10.32
N SER A 225 -2.87 5.79 10.02
CA SER A 225 -1.80 6.14 9.07
C SER A 225 -1.61 5.14 7.92
N MET A 226 -2.35 4.02 7.89
CA MET A 226 -2.13 2.93 6.95
C MET A 226 -3.09 2.93 5.75
N CYS A 227 -3.63 4.07 5.34
CA CYS A 227 -4.55 4.14 4.20
C CYS A 227 -3.90 3.67 2.89
N SER A 228 -2.63 3.99 2.65
CA SER A 228 -1.91 3.57 1.46
C SER A 228 -1.71 2.05 1.45
N ALA A 229 -1.21 1.47 2.57
CA ALA A 229 -1.09 0.03 2.73
C ALA A 229 -2.43 -0.70 2.55
N THR A 230 -3.52 -0.15 3.08
CA THR A 230 -4.87 -0.71 2.91
C THR A 230 -5.33 -0.65 1.45
N THR A 231 -5.04 0.44 0.74
CA THR A 231 -5.32 0.57 -0.70
C THR A 231 -4.57 -0.48 -1.50
N ILE A 232 -3.26 -0.63 -1.29
CA ILE A 232 -2.45 -1.67 -1.96
C ILE A 232 -2.96 -3.08 -1.63
N CYS A 233 -3.28 -3.37 -0.36
CA CYS A 233 -3.88 -4.65 0.04
C CYS A 233 -5.19 -4.93 -0.70
N THR A 234 -6.08 -3.95 -0.79
CA THR A 234 -7.34 -4.05 -1.53
C THR A 234 -7.08 -4.39 -3.00
N MET A 235 -6.16 -3.69 -3.66
CA MET A 235 -5.81 -3.90 -5.07
C MET A 235 -5.17 -5.27 -5.32
N LEU A 236 -4.26 -5.72 -4.43
CA LEU A 236 -3.63 -7.04 -4.54
C LEU A 236 -4.67 -8.18 -4.34
N ASN A 237 -5.56 -8.05 -3.35
CA ASN A 237 -6.57 -9.05 -3.09
C ASN A 237 -7.66 -9.06 -4.18
N ASP A 238 -7.90 -7.93 -4.86
CA ASP A 238 -8.68 -7.85 -6.09
C ASP A 238 -8.05 -8.67 -7.24
N ARG A 239 -6.72 -8.84 -7.23
CA ARG A 239 -5.96 -9.70 -8.16
C ARG A 239 -5.83 -11.16 -7.68
N GLY A 240 -6.45 -11.54 -6.57
CA GLY A 240 -6.48 -12.91 -6.05
C GLY A 240 -5.43 -13.22 -5.00
N GLU A 241 -4.71 -12.21 -4.47
CA GLU A 241 -3.91 -12.39 -3.27
C GLU A 241 -4.79 -12.52 -2.03
N ASP A 242 -4.21 -13.04 -0.96
CA ASP A 242 -4.82 -13.13 0.37
C ASP A 242 -3.89 -12.46 1.39
N THR A 243 -3.81 -11.13 1.31
CA THR A 243 -2.94 -10.33 2.19
C THR A 243 -3.76 -9.58 3.23
N LEU A 244 -3.10 -9.18 4.31
CA LEU A 244 -3.66 -8.27 5.30
C LEU A 244 -3.10 -6.86 5.10
N PRO A 245 -3.89 -5.79 5.34
CA PRO A 245 -3.39 -4.41 5.31
C PRO A 245 -2.15 -4.19 6.17
N GLU A 246 -2.05 -4.88 7.30
CA GLU A 246 -0.89 -4.83 8.20
C GLU A 246 0.37 -5.47 7.60
N GLU A 247 0.23 -6.50 6.77
CA GLU A 247 1.37 -7.11 6.05
C GLU A 247 1.95 -6.13 5.04
N ILE A 248 1.09 -5.46 4.30
CA ILE A 248 1.52 -4.42 3.37
C ILE A 248 2.14 -3.24 4.12
N ALA A 249 1.55 -2.83 5.26
CA ALA A 249 2.11 -1.78 6.12
C ALA A 249 3.52 -2.11 6.61
N LEU A 250 3.82 -3.39 6.89
CA LEU A 250 5.18 -3.83 7.23
C LEU A 250 6.16 -3.71 6.07
N ILE A 251 5.69 -3.89 4.83
CA ILE A 251 6.53 -3.84 3.63
C ILE A 251 6.71 -2.40 3.14
N ASP A 252 5.70 -1.54 3.22
CA ASP A 252 5.77 -0.17 2.70
C ASP A 252 6.21 0.88 3.73
N TYR A 253 6.38 0.50 5.01
CA TYR A 253 6.80 1.43 6.06
C TYR A 253 8.11 2.13 5.74
N ASP A 254 8.04 3.44 5.64
CA ASP A 254 9.19 4.31 5.43
C ASP A 254 9.72 4.82 6.77
N SER A 255 10.93 4.38 7.14
CA SER A 255 11.51 4.67 8.47
C SER A 255 11.94 6.13 8.66
N ASP A 256 12.16 6.86 7.60
CA ASP A 256 12.63 8.26 7.65
C ASP A 256 11.45 9.24 7.54
N TYR A 257 10.42 8.89 6.79
CA TYR A 257 9.12 9.56 6.80
C TYR A 257 8.31 9.23 8.07
N ASP A 258 8.57 8.09 8.72
CA ASP A 258 7.85 7.54 9.88
C ASP A 258 6.36 7.26 9.56
N GLY A 259 6.09 6.60 8.43
CA GLY A 259 4.73 6.35 7.98
C GLY A 259 4.63 5.39 6.81
N PHE A 260 3.40 5.21 6.32
CA PHE A 260 3.02 4.25 5.27
C PHE A 260 2.48 4.96 4.01
N GLY A 261 2.73 6.24 3.86
CA GLY A 261 2.15 7.08 2.80
C GLY A 261 3.13 7.48 1.70
N ASN A 262 4.34 6.91 1.66
CA ASN A 262 5.29 7.10 0.57
C ASN A 262 4.78 6.38 -0.68
N TRP A 263 4.41 7.15 -1.72
CA TRP A 263 3.75 6.61 -2.92
C TRP A 263 4.62 5.59 -3.66
N ALA A 264 5.91 5.90 -3.82
CA ALA A 264 6.84 5.01 -4.51
C ALA A 264 7.02 3.69 -3.75
N PHE A 265 7.12 3.75 -2.42
CA PHE A 265 7.29 2.56 -1.58
C PHE A 265 6.03 1.70 -1.54
N SER A 266 4.84 2.33 -1.50
CA SER A 266 3.58 1.59 -1.51
C SER A 266 3.40 0.81 -2.82
N VAL A 267 3.68 1.43 -3.96
CA VAL A 267 3.60 0.74 -5.26
C VAL A 267 4.70 -0.33 -5.39
N ALA A 268 5.90 -0.05 -4.90
CA ALA A 268 6.99 -1.03 -4.88
C ALA A 268 6.67 -2.24 -3.97
N ALA A 269 5.88 -2.05 -2.90
CA ALA A 269 5.38 -3.16 -2.10
C ALA A 269 4.52 -4.12 -2.93
N ALA A 270 3.62 -3.61 -3.78
CA ALA A 270 2.89 -4.46 -4.73
C ALA A 270 3.82 -5.11 -5.78
N GLY A 271 4.84 -4.38 -6.24
CA GLY A 271 5.86 -4.90 -7.14
C GLY A 271 6.62 -6.10 -6.57
N SER A 272 6.85 -6.14 -5.25
CA SER A 272 7.51 -7.28 -4.59
C SER A 272 6.67 -8.58 -4.60
N TYR A 273 5.37 -8.47 -4.90
CA TYR A 273 4.47 -9.62 -5.16
C TYR A 273 4.51 -10.11 -6.61
N GLY A 274 5.34 -9.51 -7.47
CA GLY A 274 5.52 -9.95 -8.86
C GLY A 274 4.57 -9.30 -9.86
N TYR A 275 3.83 -8.27 -9.46
CA TYR A 275 2.92 -7.54 -10.32
C TYR A 275 3.63 -6.45 -11.11
N ASP A 276 3.12 -6.16 -12.31
CA ASP A 276 3.45 -4.95 -13.03
C ASP A 276 2.82 -3.75 -12.33
N VAL A 277 3.66 -2.80 -11.93
CA VAL A 277 3.24 -1.70 -11.06
C VAL A 277 3.82 -0.36 -11.51
N TYR A 278 3.04 0.69 -11.48
CA TYR A 278 3.57 2.04 -11.68
C TYR A 278 2.68 3.10 -11.02
N ILE A 279 3.27 4.27 -10.85
CA ILE A 279 2.54 5.48 -10.49
C ILE A 279 2.33 6.29 -11.77
N GLN A 280 1.13 6.86 -11.93
CA GLN A 280 0.86 7.84 -12.97
C GLN A 280 0.18 9.08 -12.38
N TYR A 281 0.60 10.26 -12.82
CA TYR A 281 -0.24 11.45 -12.72
C TYR A 281 -1.35 11.31 -13.75
N ALA A 282 -2.54 10.94 -13.31
CA ALA A 282 -3.64 10.48 -14.14
C ALA A 282 -4.85 11.42 -14.05
N ASP A 283 -5.83 11.17 -14.88
CA ASP A 283 -7.16 11.78 -14.83
C ASP A 283 -8.26 10.72 -14.75
N LEU A 284 -9.50 11.13 -14.71
CA LEU A 284 -10.63 10.20 -14.62
C LEU A 284 -10.81 9.33 -15.86
N ASP A 285 -10.27 9.75 -17.02
CA ASP A 285 -10.37 8.94 -18.25
C ASP A 285 -9.37 7.78 -18.20
N ILE A 286 -8.15 8.00 -17.66
CA ILE A 286 -7.22 6.90 -17.35
C ILE A 286 -7.85 5.91 -16.36
N VAL A 287 -8.48 6.42 -15.30
CA VAL A 287 -9.16 5.55 -14.30
C VAL A 287 -10.27 4.72 -14.96
N ARG A 288 -11.05 5.30 -15.89
CA ARG A 288 -12.07 4.55 -16.63
C ARG A 288 -11.47 3.45 -17.50
N GLN A 289 -10.33 3.71 -18.16
CA GLN A 289 -9.63 2.70 -18.96
C GLN A 289 -9.13 1.55 -18.09
N GLU A 290 -8.51 1.82 -16.94
CA GLU A 290 -8.07 0.79 -16.02
C GLU A 290 -9.24 -0.08 -15.54
N LEU A 291 -10.32 0.54 -15.11
CA LEU A 291 -11.53 -0.16 -14.67
C LEU A 291 -12.17 -0.99 -15.79
N ALA A 292 -12.15 -0.49 -17.03
CA ALA A 292 -12.68 -1.21 -18.19
C ALA A 292 -11.84 -2.45 -18.55
N HIS A 293 -10.53 -2.44 -18.22
CA HIS A 293 -9.65 -3.59 -18.29
C HIS A 293 -9.77 -4.54 -17.08
N GLY A 294 -10.56 -4.16 -16.08
CA GLY A 294 -10.76 -4.95 -14.85
C GLY A 294 -9.76 -4.67 -13.74
N TYR A 295 -9.07 -3.53 -13.77
CA TYR A 295 -8.10 -3.14 -12.77
C TYR A 295 -8.67 -2.04 -11.87
N SER A 296 -8.69 -2.28 -10.55
CA SER A 296 -8.97 -1.24 -9.55
C SER A 296 -7.79 -0.27 -9.45
N VAL A 297 -8.07 1.00 -9.09
CA VAL A 297 -7.08 2.07 -9.10
C VAL A 297 -6.99 2.73 -7.74
N GLY A 298 -5.78 2.84 -7.18
CA GLY A 298 -5.54 3.61 -5.96
C GLY A 298 -5.35 5.10 -6.29
N ILE A 299 -6.06 6.00 -5.60
CA ILE A 299 -5.88 7.45 -5.80
C ILE A 299 -5.69 8.20 -4.49
N ASN A 300 -4.88 9.26 -4.54
CA ASN A 300 -4.66 10.18 -3.41
C ASN A 300 -5.71 11.29 -3.41
N VAL A 301 -6.45 11.46 -2.31
CA VAL A 301 -7.50 12.47 -2.19
C VAL A 301 -7.31 13.37 -0.97
N LYS A 302 -7.79 14.62 -1.09
CA LYS A 302 -7.96 15.57 0.02
C LYS A 302 -9.39 16.09 -0.03
N TYR A 303 -10.17 15.84 1.02
CA TYR A 303 -11.57 16.24 1.01
C TYR A 303 -12.10 16.60 2.40
N SER A 304 -13.24 17.27 2.38
CA SER A 304 -14.13 17.44 3.54
C SER A 304 -15.53 16.95 3.18
N SER A 305 -16.16 16.17 4.06
CA SER A 305 -17.54 15.71 3.89
C SER A 305 -18.58 16.81 4.22
N SER A 306 -18.12 18.01 4.59
CA SER A 306 -18.93 19.22 4.78
C SER A 306 -18.60 20.25 3.71
N SER A 307 -19.63 20.87 3.10
CA SER A 307 -19.48 21.92 2.08
C SER A 307 -18.77 23.19 2.58
N ASN A 308 -18.66 23.38 3.90
CA ASN A 308 -17.94 24.48 4.54
C ASN A 308 -16.58 24.03 5.09
N GLY A 309 -16.07 22.88 4.66
CA GLY A 309 -14.80 22.33 5.12
C GLY A 309 -13.58 23.05 4.55
N GLN A 310 -12.40 22.70 5.05
CA GLN A 310 -11.12 23.26 4.62
C GLN A 310 -10.70 22.79 3.22
N TYR A 311 -11.07 21.56 2.86
CA TYR A 311 -10.72 20.89 1.61
C TYR A 311 -11.91 20.80 0.67
N PRO A 312 -11.72 20.42 -0.61
CA PRO A 312 -12.83 20.23 -1.55
C PRO A 312 -13.93 19.35 -0.96
N TYR A 313 -15.17 19.71 -1.23
CA TYR A 313 -16.33 18.97 -0.74
C TYR A 313 -16.46 17.63 -1.49
N LEU A 314 -16.54 16.55 -0.73
CA LEU A 314 -16.86 15.21 -1.25
C LEU A 314 -18.04 14.65 -0.46
N GLU A 315 -19.20 14.60 -1.09
CA GLU A 315 -20.42 14.04 -0.52
C GLU A 315 -20.21 12.56 -0.19
N ASN A 316 -20.65 12.13 0.98
CA ASN A 316 -20.49 10.76 1.50
C ASN A 316 -19.03 10.33 1.74
N GLY A 317 -18.05 11.23 1.79
CA GLY A 317 -16.67 10.90 2.17
C GLY A 317 -16.65 10.17 3.51
N ALA A 318 -15.89 9.08 3.60
CA ALA A 318 -15.85 8.24 4.80
C ALA A 318 -15.19 8.94 5.99
N ALA A 319 -14.15 9.75 5.75
CA ALA A 319 -13.60 10.66 6.74
C ALA A 319 -14.43 11.96 6.81
N GLY A 320 -14.52 12.55 8.00
CA GLY A 320 -15.13 13.87 8.16
C GLY A 320 -14.34 14.97 7.44
N SER A 321 -13.00 14.89 7.49
CA SER A 321 -12.07 15.73 6.74
C SER A 321 -10.70 15.05 6.71
N THR A 322 -10.00 15.13 5.57
CA THR A 322 -8.65 14.61 5.41
C THR A 322 -7.79 15.51 4.54
N GLY A 323 -6.55 15.77 4.99
CA GLY A 323 -5.54 16.52 4.24
C GLY A 323 -4.65 15.64 3.34
N GLY A 324 -4.89 14.33 3.31
CA GLY A 324 -4.22 13.32 2.47
C GLY A 324 -4.74 11.95 2.84
N HIS A 325 -5.25 11.21 1.86
CA HIS A 325 -5.83 9.89 2.05
C HIS A 325 -5.77 9.10 0.76
N LEU A 326 -5.51 7.81 0.84
CA LEU A 326 -5.53 6.88 -0.28
C LEU A 326 -6.82 6.08 -0.24
N ILE A 327 -7.50 5.98 -1.39
CA ILE A 327 -8.71 5.18 -1.59
C ILE A 327 -8.59 4.35 -2.86
N THR A 328 -9.31 3.25 -2.93
CA THR A 328 -9.36 2.41 -4.13
C THR A 328 -10.61 2.73 -4.92
N ILE A 329 -10.48 3.06 -6.20
CA ILE A 329 -11.60 3.21 -7.13
C ILE A 329 -11.89 1.85 -7.76
N THR A 330 -13.16 1.42 -7.69
CA THR A 330 -13.59 0.06 -8.02
C THR A 330 -14.66 0.02 -9.12
N GLY A 331 -15.06 1.17 -9.65
CA GLY A 331 -16.05 1.23 -10.73
C GLY A 331 -16.49 2.64 -11.08
N TYR A 332 -17.26 2.74 -12.15
CA TYR A 332 -17.93 3.97 -12.56
C TYR A 332 -19.29 3.68 -13.20
N GLU A 333 -20.16 4.66 -13.22
CA GLU A 333 -21.50 4.59 -13.83
C GLU A 333 -22.04 5.99 -14.10
N THR A 334 -22.78 6.16 -15.20
CA THR A 334 -23.57 7.38 -15.45
C THR A 334 -25.02 7.14 -15.05
N ILE A 335 -25.55 7.92 -14.11
CA ILE A 335 -26.93 7.84 -13.61
C ILE A 335 -27.63 9.18 -13.87
N ASP A 336 -28.72 9.17 -14.65
CA ASP A 336 -29.49 10.37 -14.99
C ASP A 336 -28.62 11.53 -15.53
N GLY A 337 -27.58 11.21 -16.31
CA GLY A 337 -26.65 12.15 -16.91
C GLY A 337 -25.61 12.73 -15.93
N VAL A 338 -25.45 12.14 -14.76
CA VAL A 338 -24.40 12.45 -13.78
C VAL A 338 -23.46 11.28 -13.66
N ASP A 339 -22.15 11.56 -13.79
CA ASP A 339 -21.10 10.56 -13.66
C ASP A 339 -20.75 10.34 -12.19
N TYR A 340 -20.60 9.07 -11.83
CA TYR A 340 -20.21 8.61 -10.52
C TYR A 340 -19.05 7.61 -10.61
N PHE A 341 -18.22 7.60 -9.56
CA PHE A 341 -17.23 6.56 -9.31
C PHE A 341 -17.55 5.82 -8.02
N TYR A 342 -17.35 4.51 -8.04
CA TYR A 342 -17.44 3.65 -6.87
C TYR A 342 -16.06 3.51 -6.24
N SER A 343 -16.02 3.44 -4.93
CA SER A 343 -14.77 3.40 -4.16
C SER A 343 -14.87 2.49 -2.97
N SER A 344 -13.75 1.85 -2.62
CA SER A 344 -13.47 1.35 -1.28
C SER A 344 -12.66 2.41 -0.53
N ASP A 345 -13.34 3.17 0.36
CA ASP A 345 -12.73 4.22 1.19
C ASP A 345 -12.46 3.67 2.59
N SER A 346 -11.20 3.34 2.86
CA SER A 346 -10.75 2.65 4.08
C SER A 346 -10.90 3.45 5.38
N ALA A 347 -11.19 4.76 5.31
CA ALA A 347 -11.44 5.60 6.49
C ALA A 347 -12.83 5.37 7.13
N ALA A 348 -13.67 4.52 6.56
CA ALA A 348 -14.97 4.16 7.14
C ALA A 348 -14.81 3.37 8.46
N GLY A 349 -15.81 3.39 9.31
CA GLY A 349 -15.80 2.70 10.61
C GLY A 349 -16.02 1.19 10.54
N SER A 350 -16.30 0.62 9.36
CA SER A 350 -16.45 -0.83 9.11
C SER A 350 -16.15 -1.16 7.66
N ASP A 351 -15.88 -2.43 7.35
CA ASP A 351 -15.58 -2.87 5.98
C ASP A 351 -16.76 -2.63 5.04
N ALA A 352 -17.98 -2.97 5.45
CA ALA A 352 -19.19 -2.68 4.68
C ALA A 352 -19.41 -1.16 4.46
N GLY A 353 -18.92 -0.35 5.39
CA GLY A 353 -18.96 1.11 5.30
C GLY A 353 -17.96 1.71 4.31
N CYS A 354 -16.96 0.94 3.85
CA CYS A 354 -15.97 1.41 2.87
C CYS A 354 -16.55 1.60 1.48
N LEU A 355 -17.58 0.84 1.12
CA LEU A 355 -18.18 0.91 -0.21
C LEU A 355 -18.94 2.23 -0.37
N ARG A 356 -18.40 3.14 -1.18
CA ARG A 356 -18.88 4.49 -1.42
C ARG A 356 -19.15 4.75 -2.88
N ARG A 357 -19.98 5.74 -3.14
CA ARG A 357 -20.20 6.29 -4.48
C ARG A 357 -20.00 7.79 -4.43
N TYR A 358 -19.14 8.32 -5.27
CA TYR A 358 -18.75 9.72 -5.34
C TYR A 358 -19.12 10.31 -6.70
N ARG A 359 -19.60 11.54 -6.73
CA ARG A 359 -19.78 12.28 -7.99
C ARG A 359 -18.41 12.55 -8.61
N ALA A 360 -18.32 12.37 -9.92
CA ALA A 360 -17.06 12.53 -10.64
C ALA A 360 -16.45 13.93 -10.49
N ASP A 361 -17.26 14.99 -10.56
CA ASP A 361 -16.81 16.36 -10.40
C ASP A 361 -16.25 16.67 -9.00
N GLN A 362 -16.86 16.09 -7.95
CA GLN A 362 -16.38 16.23 -6.58
C GLN A 362 -15.13 15.39 -6.32
N LEU A 363 -15.08 14.18 -6.86
CA LEU A 363 -13.91 13.30 -6.77
C LEU A 363 -12.71 13.92 -7.47
N ASP A 364 -12.90 14.47 -8.68
CA ASP A 364 -11.84 15.12 -9.45
C ASP A 364 -11.28 16.34 -8.70
N ALA A 365 -12.13 17.13 -8.07
CA ALA A 365 -11.73 18.25 -7.23
C ALA A 365 -10.97 17.80 -5.96
N ALA A 366 -11.38 16.69 -5.34
CA ALA A 366 -10.72 16.09 -4.18
C ALA A 366 -9.37 15.45 -4.54
N TRP A 367 -9.20 14.97 -5.77
CA TRP A 367 -8.00 14.33 -6.29
C TRP A 367 -6.98 15.35 -6.83
N SER A 368 -6.53 16.25 -5.96
CA SER A 368 -5.70 17.40 -6.36
C SER A 368 -4.26 17.02 -6.75
N ALA A 369 -3.69 15.97 -6.18
CA ALA A 369 -2.34 15.52 -6.51
C ALA A 369 -2.28 14.77 -7.85
N LYS A 370 -3.42 14.24 -8.31
CA LYS A 370 -3.56 13.43 -9.55
C LYS A 370 -2.71 12.15 -9.56
N VAL A 371 -2.26 11.69 -8.40
CA VAL A 371 -1.49 10.46 -8.26
C VAL A 371 -2.43 9.26 -8.31
N ALA A 372 -2.16 8.32 -9.21
CA ALA A 372 -2.78 7.01 -9.32
C ALA A 372 -1.76 5.91 -9.08
N TYR A 373 -2.13 4.90 -8.29
CA TYR A 373 -1.45 3.61 -8.17
C TYR A 373 -2.07 2.67 -9.18
N ILE A 374 -1.26 2.08 -10.03
CA ILE A 374 -1.67 1.11 -11.04
C ILE A 374 -0.99 -0.22 -10.73
N ILE A 375 -1.78 -1.29 -10.69
CA ILE A 375 -1.33 -2.67 -10.48
C ILE A 375 -2.03 -3.51 -11.53
N HIS A 376 -1.27 -4.03 -12.51
CA HIS A 376 -1.76 -4.94 -13.54
C HIS A 376 -1.60 -6.40 -13.13
N ASP A 377 -1.51 -7.31 -14.09
CA ASP A 377 -1.31 -8.72 -13.83
C ASP A 377 0.15 -9.03 -13.44
N LYS A 378 0.38 -10.20 -12.89
CA LYS A 378 1.74 -10.69 -12.64
C LYS A 378 2.44 -10.97 -13.95
N GLU A 379 3.72 -10.65 -14.01
CA GLU A 379 4.57 -11.05 -15.12
C GLU A 379 4.62 -12.58 -15.26
N GLU A 380 4.68 -13.08 -16.49
CA GLU A 380 4.87 -14.50 -16.73
C GLU A 380 6.17 -15.00 -16.09
N ASN A 381 6.13 -16.22 -15.57
CA ASN A 381 7.26 -16.89 -14.90
C ASN A 381 7.74 -16.26 -13.59
N ILE A 382 7.02 -15.29 -13.04
CA ILE A 382 7.25 -14.83 -11.67
C ILE A 382 6.39 -15.66 -10.72
N SER A 383 7.06 -16.42 -9.89
CA SER A 383 6.43 -17.20 -8.82
C SER A 383 6.15 -16.26 -7.66
N ALA A 384 5.04 -15.52 -7.73
CA ALA A 384 4.69 -14.65 -6.63
C ALA A 384 3.68 -15.33 -5.72
N CYS A 385 4.07 -15.50 -4.52
CA CYS A 385 3.25 -15.65 -3.34
C CYS A 385 3.68 -14.50 -2.42
N ASN A 386 2.98 -14.27 -1.31
CA ASN A 386 3.49 -13.34 -0.32
C ASN A 386 4.96 -13.69 0.03
N PRO A 387 5.95 -12.92 -0.45
CA PRO A 387 7.37 -13.30 -0.38
C PRO A 387 7.89 -13.38 1.04
N ASN A 388 7.14 -12.82 1.99
CA ASN A 388 7.51 -12.66 3.39
C ASN A 388 6.71 -13.58 4.34
N ARG A 389 5.81 -14.42 3.83
CA ARG A 389 5.11 -15.41 4.66
C ARG A 389 5.99 -16.62 4.94
N VAL A 390 6.00 -17.03 6.21
CA VAL A 390 6.69 -18.23 6.71
C VAL A 390 5.68 -19.09 7.45
N GLU A 391 5.43 -20.29 6.93
CA GLU A 391 4.60 -21.28 7.60
C GLU A 391 5.33 -21.85 8.83
N CYS A 392 4.64 -21.92 9.96
CA CYS A 392 5.19 -22.27 11.25
C CYS A 392 4.45 -23.46 11.88
N GLU A 393 5.15 -24.13 12.78
CA GLU A 393 4.58 -25.17 13.63
C GLU A 393 4.18 -24.59 15.00
N LEU A 394 3.06 -25.08 15.56
CA LEU A 394 2.65 -24.81 16.93
C LEU A 394 3.08 -25.97 17.82
N VAL A 395 4.05 -25.71 18.70
CA VAL A 395 4.54 -26.70 19.66
C VAL A 395 3.93 -26.43 21.03
N SER A 396 3.30 -27.43 21.61
CA SER A 396 2.71 -27.33 22.95
C SER A 396 3.77 -26.95 24.00
N ALA A 397 3.50 -25.87 24.73
CA ALA A 397 4.33 -25.36 25.83
C ALA A 397 3.67 -25.55 27.21
N GLY A 398 2.44 -26.03 27.26
CA GLY A 398 1.64 -26.23 28.45
C GLY A 398 0.19 -26.56 28.12
N GLU A 399 -0.67 -26.56 29.12
CA GLU A 399 -2.10 -26.74 28.91
C GLU A 399 -2.67 -25.52 28.17
N ASN A 400 -3.15 -25.75 26.93
CA ASN A 400 -3.67 -24.71 26.07
C ASN A 400 -2.68 -23.52 25.82
N GLU A 401 -1.39 -23.81 25.83
CA GLU A 401 -0.34 -22.86 25.53
C GLU A 401 0.59 -23.44 24.47
N TYR A 402 0.91 -22.64 23.43
CA TYR A 402 1.69 -23.05 22.27
C TYR A 402 2.81 -22.04 21.98
N THR A 403 3.96 -22.56 21.59
CA THR A 403 5.07 -21.77 21.04
C THR A 403 5.06 -21.87 19.53
N LEU A 404 5.13 -20.73 18.85
CA LEU A 404 5.25 -20.66 17.40
C LEU A 404 6.70 -20.92 16.99
N MET A 405 6.93 -21.93 16.14
CA MET A 405 8.25 -22.36 15.70
C MET A 405 8.39 -22.19 14.19
N ALA A 406 9.42 -21.48 13.76
CA ALA A 406 9.80 -21.33 12.37
C ALA A 406 11.15 -22.02 12.15
N ASN A 407 11.22 -22.96 11.24
CA ASN A 407 12.46 -23.71 10.92
C ASN A 407 13.19 -24.30 12.15
N GLY A 408 12.42 -24.76 13.13
CA GLY A 408 12.95 -25.36 14.36
C GLY A 408 13.38 -24.37 15.46
N GLU A 409 13.19 -23.07 15.23
CA GLU A 409 13.50 -22.02 16.21
C GLU A 409 12.23 -21.30 16.65
N ALA A 410 12.15 -20.89 17.93
CA ALA A 410 11.01 -20.13 18.43
C ALA A 410 10.97 -18.73 17.82
N VAL A 411 9.82 -18.35 17.29
CA VAL A 411 9.60 -17.01 16.72
C VAL A 411 9.74 -15.96 17.81
N GLN A 412 10.65 -15.02 17.62
CA GLN A 412 10.92 -13.91 18.52
C GLN A 412 10.14 -12.67 18.07
N ILE A 413 9.39 -12.08 19.00
CA ILE A 413 8.72 -10.80 18.78
C ILE A 413 9.06 -9.80 19.89
N GLY A 414 8.92 -8.52 19.59
CA GLY A 414 9.20 -7.46 20.59
C GLY A 414 8.22 -7.48 21.75
N LYS A 415 8.65 -6.90 22.86
CA LYS A 415 7.87 -6.90 24.12
C LYS A 415 6.63 -6.00 24.07
N ASN A 416 6.72 -4.91 23.32
CA ASN A 416 5.63 -3.97 23.15
C ASN A 416 5.67 -3.41 21.73
N PHE A 417 4.55 -3.45 21.06
CA PHE A 417 4.34 -2.82 19.78
C PHE A 417 3.64 -1.47 19.97
N THR A 418 4.16 -0.43 19.33
CA THR A 418 3.49 0.86 19.15
C THR A 418 3.94 1.42 17.81
N SER A 419 3.18 2.33 17.19
CA SER A 419 3.59 2.97 15.93
C SER A 419 4.99 3.58 16.00
N ALA A 420 5.36 4.18 17.14
CA ALA A 420 6.69 4.71 17.36
C ALA A 420 7.79 3.64 17.46
N LYS A 421 7.45 2.37 17.60
CA LYS A 421 8.37 1.24 17.76
C LYS A 421 8.48 0.35 16.53
N TRP A 422 7.84 0.66 15.44
CA TRP A 422 8.05 0.00 14.16
C TRP A 422 9.52 0.01 13.72
N LYS A 423 10.28 0.96 14.24
CA LYS A 423 11.74 1.08 14.02
C LYS A 423 12.58 0.08 14.80
N SER A 424 12.03 -0.60 15.81
CA SER A 424 12.78 -1.52 16.67
C SER A 424 12.60 -2.95 16.22
N ASP A 425 13.71 -3.71 16.21
CA ASP A 425 13.68 -5.13 15.87
C ASP A 425 12.82 -5.93 16.87
N GLY A 426 12.17 -6.97 16.38
CA GLY A 426 11.40 -7.90 17.18
C GLY A 426 10.03 -7.38 17.62
N CYS A 427 9.57 -6.23 17.15
CA CYS A 427 8.17 -5.82 17.31
C CYS A 427 7.26 -6.62 16.39
N GLY A 428 6.01 -6.83 16.79
CA GLY A 428 5.06 -7.57 15.98
C GLY A 428 3.61 -7.26 16.30
N ILE A 429 2.77 -7.54 15.33
CA ILE A 429 1.31 -7.56 15.43
C ILE A 429 0.89 -9.02 15.40
N ILE A 430 -0.03 -9.41 16.26
CA ILE A 430 -0.63 -10.73 16.25
C ILE A 430 -2.09 -10.55 15.85
N ALA A 431 -2.48 -11.22 14.78
CA ALA A 431 -3.86 -11.29 14.33
C ALA A 431 -4.30 -12.74 14.23
N TYR A 432 -5.59 -13.00 14.36
CA TYR A 432 -6.15 -14.31 14.09
C TYR A 432 -7.60 -14.19 13.63
N TYR A 433 -8.07 -15.18 12.91
CA TYR A 433 -9.48 -15.41 12.67
C TYR A 433 -9.85 -16.87 12.92
N LEU A 434 -11.13 -17.11 13.10
CA LEU A 434 -11.67 -18.45 13.32
C LEU A 434 -12.48 -18.87 12.08
N GLU A 435 -12.23 -20.08 11.63
CA GLU A 435 -13.01 -20.74 10.58
C GLU A 435 -13.76 -21.93 11.18
N GLY A 436 -15.05 -22.00 10.97
CA GLY A 436 -15.90 -23.09 11.47
C GLY A 436 -17.36 -22.67 11.59
N GLU A 437 -18.18 -23.63 12.01
CA GLU A 437 -19.58 -23.37 12.34
C GLU A 437 -19.69 -22.63 13.69
N ASP A 438 -20.58 -21.64 13.80
CA ASP A 438 -20.89 -20.89 15.04
C ASP A 438 -19.73 -20.06 15.64
N VAL A 439 -18.73 -19.69 14.84
CA VAL A 439 -17.57 -18.89 15.33
C VAL A 439 -17.91 -17.43 15.59
N SER A 440 -19.00 -16.89 15.04
CA SER A 440 -19.43 -15.50 15.19
C SER A 440 -19.75 -15.13 16.66
N GLU A 441 -20.11 -16.12 17.48
CA GLU A 441 -20.44 -15.95 18.91
C GLU A 441 -19.22 -16.12 19.84
N ALA A 442 -18.05 -16.52 19.32
CA ALA A 442 -16.86 -16.70 20.14
C ALA A 442 -16.44 -15.38 20.80
N PRO A 443 -16.20 -15.35 22.11
CA PRO A 443 -15.82 -14.11 22.80
C PRO A 443 -14.44 -13.64 22.31
N ALA A 444 -14.31 -12.32 22.12
CA ALA A 444 -13.00 -11.74 21.91
C ALA A 444 -12.19 -11.79 23.21
N PRO A 445 -10.91 -12.20 23.16
CA PRO A 445 -10.02 -12.07 24.31
C PRO A 445 -9.91 -10.61 24.77
N GLU A 446 -9.60 -10.43 26.04
CA GLU A 446 -9.39 -9.09 26.61
C GLU A 446 -8.28 -8.35 25.84
N ASN A 447 -8.50 -7.08 25.55
CA ASN A 447 -7.61 -6.20 24.78
C ASN A 447 -7.41 -6.55 23.29
N VAL A 448 -8.29 -7.32 22.69
CA VAL A 448 -8.27 -7.61 21.24
C VAL A 448 -9.24 -6.70 20.51
N LYS A 449 -8.80 -6.15 19.39
CA LYS A 449 -9.64 -5.42 18.42
C LYS A 449 -10.22 -6.41 17.41
N THR A 450 -11.36 -6.05 16.82
CA THR A 450 -12.03 -6.87 15.80
C THR A 450 -12.14 -6.09 14.50
N SER A 451 -12.06 -6.82 13.38
CA SER A 451 -12.31 -6.33 12.04
C SER A 451 -13.52 -7.04 11.47
N ASP A 452 -14.30 -6.35 10.64
CA ASP A 452 -15.44 -6.92 9.89
C ASP A 452 -15.07 -7.22 8.43
N ALA A 453 -13.78 -7.36 8.10
CA ALA A 453 -13.32 -7.75 6.78
C ALA A 453 -13.93 -9.10 6.34
N ASN A 454 -13.60 -9.60 5.18
CA ASN A 454 -14.06 -10.92 4.66
C ASN A 454 -13.91 -12.05 5.69
N HIS A 455 -12.93 -11.89 6.61
CA HIS A 455 -12.79 -12.67 7.84
C HIS A 455 -12.86 -11.75 9.06
N THR A 456 -13.43 -12.22 10.16
CA THR A 456 -13.41 -11.48 11.42
C THR A 456 -12.06 -11.64 12.09
N PHE A 457 -11.17 -10.68 11.88
CA PHE A 457 -9.87 -10.63 12.52
C PHE A 457 -9.95 -10.05 13.93
N ARG A 458 -9.15 -10.61 14.81
CA ARG A 458 -8.95 -10.13 16.18
C ARG A 458 -7.48 -9.90 16.42
N TYR A 459 -7.14 -8.71 16.89
CA TYR A 459 -5.77 -8.25 17.01
C TYR A 459 -5.31 -8.17 18.45
N THR A 460 -4.07 -8.55 18.69
CA THR A 460 -3.38 -8.29 19.93
C THR A 460 -1.95 -7.80 19.61
N VAL A 461 -1.43 -6.94 20.46
CA VAL A 461 -0.11 -6.33 20.29
C VAL A 461 0.70 -6.58 21.54
N LYS A 462 1.43 -7.67 21.55
CA LYS A 462 2.46 -7.89 22.57
C LYS A 462 3.34 -9.11 22.28
N GLY A 463 4.63 -8.99 22.60
CA GLY A 463 5.47 -10.13 22.84
C GLY A 463 5.36 -10.55 24.30
N ASN A 464 5.76 -11.76 24.61
CA ASN A 464 5.94 -12.17 25.99
C ASN A 464 7.20 -11.53 26.60
N GLU A 465 7.38 -11.66 27.92
CA GLU A 465 8.49 -11.06 28.65
C GLU A 465 9.88 -11.53 28.17
N ASN A 466 9.94 -12.71 27.54
CA ASN A 466 11.18 -13.30 27.02
C ASN A 466 11.39 -13.03 25.52
N GLY A 467 10.43 -12.36 24.85
CA GLY A 467 10.46 -12.15 23.40
C GLY A 467 9.93 -13.35 22.60
N ASN A 468 9.59 -14.48 23.20
CA ASN A 468 8.95 -15.60 22.53
C ASN A 468 7.45 -15.37 22.45
N LEU A 469 6.83 -15.81 21.37
CA LEU A 469 5.38 -15.79 21.25
C LEU A 469 4.77 -17.01 21.95
N ALA A 470 3.89 -16.76 22.92
CA ALA A 470 3.02 -17.77 23.51
C ALA A 470 1.57 -17.52 23.09
N ILE A 471 0.96 -18.48 22.44
CA ILE A 471 -0.43 -18.43 21.98
C ILE A 471 -1.29 -19.18 22.99
N LYS A 472 -2.29 -18.49 23.54
CA LYS A 472 -3.20 -19.01 24.58
C LYS A 472 -4.65 -18.87 24.14
N PRO A 473 -5.23 -19.89 23.47
CA PRO A 473 -6.58 -19.82 22.95
C PRO A 473 -7.69 -20.06 24.00
N THR A 474 -7.35 -20.19 25.27
CA THR A 474 -8.29 -20.59 26.34
C THR A 474 -9.57 -19.75 26.39
N ALA A 475 -9.44 -18.42 26.21
CA ALA A 475 -10.62 -17.54 26.20
C ALA A 475 -11.52 -17.78 24.97
N ILE A 476 -10.95 -18.21 23.87
CA ILE A 476 -11.66 -18.51 22.62
C ILE A 476 -12.38 -19.85 22.78
N LEU A 477 -11.69 -20.87 23.32
CA LEU A 477 -12.25 -22.20 23.56
C LEU A 477 -13.50 -22.15 24.45
N GLY A 478 -13.48 -21.29 25.47
CA GLY A 478 -14.63 -21.14 26.38
C GLY A 478 -15.91 -20.60 25.73
N GLY A 479 -15.82 -20.01 24.56
CA GLY A 479 -16.96 -19.49 23.80
C GLY A 479 -17.40 -20.36 22.61
N LEU A 480 -16.56 -21.33 22.19
CA LEU A 480 -16.89 -22.22 21.11
C LEU A 480 -17.87 -23.32 21.53
N LYS A 481 -18.86 -23.59 20.68
CA LYS A 481 -19.81 -24.69 20.84
C LYS A 481 -19.49 -25.86 19.91
N LYS A 482 -18.75 -25.62 18.83
CA LYS A 482 -18.32 -26.58 17.81
C LYS A 482 -16.83 -26.43 17.54
N PRO A 483 -16.17 -27.46 17.00
CA PRO A 483 -14.79 -27.35 16.57
C PRO A 483 -14.59 -26.19 15.54
N ALA A 484 -13.45 -25.54 15.61
CA ALA A 484 -13.06 -24.46 14.69
C ALA A 484 -11.54 -24.49 14.48
N THR A 485 -11.10 -24.02 13.33
CA THR A 485 -9.69 -23.77 13.04
C THR A 485 -9.37 -22.31 13.35
N MET A 486 -8.36 -22.09 14.17
CA MET A 486 -7.81 -20.75 14.44
C MET A 486 -6.62 -20.51 13.52
N HIS A 487 -6.76 -19.60 12.59
CA HIS A 487 -5.67 -19.13 11.73
C HIS A 487 -4.95 -17.96 12.41
N ILE A 488 -3.64 -18.06 12.51
CA ILE A 488 -2.79 -17.15 13.30
C ILE A 488 -1.79 -16.49 12.39
N PHE A 489 -1.64 -15.17 12.53
CA PHE A 489 -0.69 -14.35 11.78
C PHE A 489 0.15 -13.55 12.77
N VAL A 490 1.45 -13.66 12.68
CA VAL A 490 2.39 -12.87 13.47
C VAL A 490 3.25 -12.06 12.55
N MET A 491 2.98 -10.78 12.44
CA MET A 491 3.65 -9.83 11.55
C MET A 491 4.76 -9.13 12.31
N ALA A 492 6.00 -9.38 11.92
CA ALA A 492 7.19 -8.79 12.53
C ALA A 492 7.64 -7.54 11.75
N ASN A 493 8.28 -6.60 12.42
CA ASN A 493 8.73 -5.33 11.82
C ASN A 493 9.88 -5.46 10.81
N ASN A 494 10.39 -6.65 10.58
CA ASN A 494 11.31 -6.95 9.49
C ASN A 494 10.59 -7.34 8.18
N GLY A 495 9.26 -7.18 8.12
CA GLY A 495 8.43 -7.53 6.97
C GLY A 495 8.00 -8.99 6.92
N THR A 496 8.45 -9.86 7.83
CA THR A 496 8.08 -11.28 7.82
C THR A 496 6.74 -11.49 8.51
N THR A 497 5.83 -12.22 7.85
CA THR A 497 4.60 -12.73 8.44
C THR A 497 4.72 -14.22 8.71
N TYR A 498 4.67 -14.61 9.97
CA TYR A 498 4.64 -15.99 10.42
C TYR A 498 3.19 -16.47 10.50
N THR A 499 2.87 -17.58 9.86
CA THR A 499 1.51 -18.14 9.83
C THR A 499 1.46 -19.51 10.46
N ALA A 500 0.37 -19.81 11.16
CA ALA A 500 0.09 -21.14 11.70
C ALA A 500 -1.42 -21.34 11.83
N SER A 501 -1.85 -22.61 11.91
CA SER A 501 -3.24 -22.97 12.18
C SER A 501 -3.32 -23.89 13.38
N LEU A 502 -4.38 -23.75 14.17
CA LEU A 502 -4.64 -24.54 15.36
C LEU A 502 -6.09 -25.01 15.38
N GLU A 503 -6.29 -26.34 15.45
CA GLU A 503 -7.60 -26.92 15.65
C GLU A 503 -8.05 -26.70 17.11
N LEU A 504 -9.19 -26.05 17.27
CA LEU A 504 -9.83 -25.79 18.56
C LEU A 504 -11.02 -26.73 18.73
N VAL A 505 -10.96 -27.59 19.73
CA VAL A 505 -12.07 -28.50 20.07
C VAL A 505 -12.61 -28.10 21.43
N PRO A 506 -13.86 -27.58 21.51
CA PRO A 506 -14.46 -27.21 22.79
C PRO A 506 -14.67 -28.44 23.66
N GLU A 507 -14.48 -28.30 24.96
CA GLU A 507 -14.87 -29.36 25.93
C GLU A 507 -16.39 -29.53 25.86
N VAL A 508 -16.83 -30.76 25.55
CA VAL A 508 -18.25 -31.12 25.60
C VAL A 508 -18.67 -31.13 27.07
N THR A 509 -19.22 -30.02 27.54
CA THR A 509 -19.96 -30.04 28.80
C THR A 509 -21.21 -30.91 28.57
N GLU A 510 -21.16 -32.19 28.95
CA GLU A 510 -22.36 -32.99 28.99
C GLU A 510 -23.36 -32.29 29.91
N THR A 511 -24.39 -31.73 29.32
CA THR A 511 -25.55 -31.25 30.09
C THR A 511 -26.07 -32.47 30.87
N PRO A 512 -26.07 -32.44 32.18
CA PRO A 512 -26.60 -33.59 32.94
C PRO A 512 -28.02 -33.86 32.46
N THR A 513 -28.23 -35.05 31.94
CA THR A 513 -29.57 -35.53 31.54
C THR A 513 -30.47 -35.34 32.78
N PRO A 514 -31.56 -34.56 32.69
CA PRO A 514 -32.46 -34.40 33.82
C PRO A 514 -32.98 -35.78 34.20
N ALA A 515 -32.82 -36.10 35.49
CA ALA A 515 -33.34 -37.34 36.03
C ALA A 515 -34.83 -37.49 35.66
N PRO A 516 -35.29 -38.70 35.35
CA PRO A 516 -36.69 -38.92 34.99
C PRO A 516 -37.61 -38.41 36.12
N THR A 517 -38.37 -37.37 35.84
CA THR A 517 -39.41 -36.89 36.74
C THR A 517 -40.48 -37.96 36.82
N GLU A 518 -40.69 -38.56 38.01
CA GLU A 518 -41.82 -39.42 38.27
C GLU A 518 -43.13 -38.71 37.93
N ALA A 519 -43.96 -39.41 37.16
CA ALA A 519 -45.27 -38.91 36.74
C ALA A 519 -46.16 -38.60 37.93
N PRO A 520 -46.79 -37.43 38.04
CA PRO A 520 -47.82 -37.21 39.03
C PRO A 520 -49.12 -37.94 38.63
N ALA A 521 -49.74 -38.56 39.66
CA ALA A 521 -51.02 -39.24 39.54
C ALA A 521 -52.16 -38.34 39.09
N GLU A 522 -53.04 -38.95 38.28
CA GLU A 522 -54.30 -38.41 37.80
C GLU A 522 -55.17 -37.83 38.91
N SER A 523 -55.64 -36.61 38.78
CA SER A 523 -56.79 -36.11 39.53
C SER A 523 -57.69 -35.24 38.60
N GLU A 524 -58.97 -35.57 38.69
CA GLU A 524 -60.10 -35.20 37.91
C GLU A 524 -60.33 -33.69 37.70
N ALA A 525 -60.91 -33.37 36.54
CA ALA A 525 -61.48 -32.05 36.19
C ALA A 525 -62.74 -31.73 37.02
N PRO A 526 -63.10 -30.43 37.17
CA PRO A 526 -64.26 -29.97 36.43
C PRO A 526 -64.25 -28.50 35.89
N ALA A 527 -64.98 -28.41 34.77
CA ALA A 527 -65.91 -27.34 34.34
C ALA A 527 -65.46 -25.92 34.05
N ALA A 528 -65.80 -25.58 32.83
CA ALA A 528 -65.72 -24.30 32.13
C ALA A 528 -66.48 -23.13 32.82
N THR A 529 -65.99 -21.89 32.61
CA THR A 529 -66.84 -20.70 32.40
C THR A 529 -66.08 -19.58 31.65
N ALA A 530 -66.64 -19.28 30.51
CA ALA A 530 -66.77 -17.97 29.76
C ALA A 530 -65.74 -16.84 29.84
N GLU A 531 -65.34 -16.46 28.63
CA GLU A 531 -64.82 -15.18 28.11
C GLU A 531 -65.66 -13.98 28.52
N PRO A 532 -65.13 -12.73 28.53
CA PRO A 532 -65.10 -11.94 27.32
C PRO A 532 -63.85 -11.05 27.07
N ALA A 533 -63.62 -10.79 25.78
CA ALA A 533 -62.73 -9.78 25.20
C ALA A 533 -63.38 -8.37 25.22
N PRO A 534 -62.83 -7.31 24.57
CA PRO A 534 -61.47 -6.75 24.57
C PRO A 534 -61.50 -5.22 24.90
N ALA A 535 -60.33 -4.57 25.01
CA ALA A 535 -60.22 -3.10 24.80
C ALA A 535 -58.77 -2.69 24.54
N GLU A 536 -58.52 -2.09 23.38
CA GLU A 536 -57.44 -1.14 23.01
C GLU A 536 -57.87 0.29 23.42
N PRO A 537 -57.08 1.34 23.18
CA PRO A 537 -55.63 1.61 23.33
C PRO A 537 -55.35 2.90 24.15
N ALA A 538 -54.11 3.21 24.45
CA ALA A 538 -53.65 4.62 24.56
C ALA A 538 -52.12 4.76 24.56
N ALA A 539 -51.67 5.65 23.72
CA ALA A 539 -50.30 6.15 23.60
C ALA A 539 -49.89 7.05 24.76
N THR A 540 -48.59 7.06 25.06
CA THR A 540 -47.86 8.29 25.45
C THR A 540 -46.35 8.03 25.43
N GLU A 541 -45.63 8.81 24.62
CA GLU A 541 -44.23 9.16 24.82
C GLU A 541 -44.07 10.01 26.09
N PRO A 542 -42.86 10.05 26.71
CA PRO A 542 -42.07 11.26 26.49
C PRO A 542 -40.54 11.08 26.44
N GLU A 543 -39.94 11.96 25.69
CA GLU A 543 -38.64 12.55 25.65
C GLU A 543 -37.70 12.36 26.87
N GLY A 544 -36.40 12.17 26.53
CA GLY A 544 -35.29 12.28 27.47
C GLY A 544 -33.98 12.58 26.75
N GLY A 545 -33.63 13.87 26.60
CA GLY A 545 -32.43 14.34 25.92
C GLY A 545 -31.14 14.02 26.63
N LEU A 546 -30.09 13.77 25.85
CA LEU A 546 -28.72 13.59 26.31
C LEU A 546 -27.95 14.91 26.26
N SER A 547 -27.17 15.15 27.29
CA SER A 547 -26.51 16.41 27.62
C SER A 547 -25.26 16.70 26.78
N THR A 548 -25.06 17.96 26.48
CA THR A 548 -24.03 18.63 25.65
C THR A 548 -22.59 18.59 26.25
N GLY A 549 -22.25 17.68 27.12
CA GLY A 549 -20.97 17.68 27.84
C GLY A 549 -19.79 16.96 27.17
N ALA A 550 -20.04 16.10 26.17
CA ALA A 550 -19.02 15.20 25.62
C ALA A 550 -18.26 15.70 24.37
N ILE A 551 -18.72 16.80 23.76
CA ILE A 551 -18.15 17.29 22.47
C ILE A 551 -17.01 18.31 22.66
N VAL A 552 -16.86 18.89 23.85
CA VAL A 552 -15.85 19.95 24.11
C VAL A 552 -14.45 19.38 24.40
N GLY A 553 -14.32 18.10 24.76
CA GLY A 553 -13.03 17.49 25.13
C GLY A 553 -12.08 17.19 23.96
N ILE A 554 -12.61 16.97 22.76
CA ILE A 554 -11.79 16.48 21.61
C ILE A 554 -11.20 17.66 20.81
N ILE A 555 -11.84 18.82 20.80
CA ILE A 555 -11.34 20.01 20.05
C ILE A 555 -10.14 20.66 20.73
N ALA A 556 -9.97 20.51 22.04
CA ALA A 556 -8.85 21.11 22.79
C ALA A 556 -7.51 20.39 22.55
N ALA A 557 -7.51 19.10 22.21
CA ALA A 557 -6.28 18.32 22.00
C ALA A 557 -5.61 18.60 20.64
N VAL A 558 -6.41 18.91 19.60
CA VAL A 558 -5.89 19.17 18.24
C VAL A 558 -5.25 20.56 18.14
N ILE A 559 -5.73 21.55 18.90
CA ILE A 559 -5.18 22.92 18.89
C ILE A 559 -3.82 23.00 19.59
N VAL A 560 -3.55 22.13 20.55
CA VAL A 560 -2.26 22.09 21.26
C VAL A 560 -1.16 21.46 20.39
N ALA A 561 -1.48 20.47 19.57
CA ALA A 561 -0.51 19.84 18.66
C ALA A 561 -0.07 20.80 17.53
N ALA A 562 -0.98 21.55 16.95
CA ALA A 562 -0.66 22.55 15.91
C ALA A 562 0.18 23.74 16.44
N ALA A 563 -0.01 24.14 17.71
CA ALA A 563 0.76 25.20 18.32
C ALA A 563 2.22 24.81 18.63
N VAL A 564 2.47 23.53 18.93
CA VAL A 564 3.83 23.02 19.20
C VAL A 564 4.67 22.96 17.92
N ILE A 565 4.06 22.59 16.78
CA ILE A 565 4.77 22.52 15.49
C ILE A 565 5.19 23.92 15.01
N ILE A 566 4.37 24.95 15.24
CA ILE A 566 4.69 26.34 14.86
C ILE A 566 5.79 26.95 15.76
N ILE A 567 5.92 26.50 17.00
CA ILE A 567 6.93 27.02 17.94
C ILE A 567 8.29 26.37 17.68
N VAL A 568 8.34 25.12 17.23
CA VAL A 568 9.60 24.42 16.92
C VAL A 568 10.20 24.93 15.59
N SER A 569 9.36 25.26 14.59
CA SER A 569 9.83 25.81 13.31
C SER A 569 10.31 27.27 13.40
N LYS A 570 9.95 28.05 14.45
CA LYS A 570 10.45 29.42 14.68
C LYS A 570 11.73 29.50 15.51
N LYS A 571 12.24 28.40 16.08
CA LYS A 571 13.50 28.36 16.83
C LYS A 571 14.71 27.87 16.03
N LYS A 572 14.54 27.60 14.72
CA LYS A 572 15.63 27.23 13.78
C LYS A 572 15.82 28.26 12.65
N LYS A 573 15.57 29.52 12.92
CA LYS A 573 16.08 30.62 12.10
C LYS A 573 16.89 31.57 12.97
#